data_69818bc4b3430a0aa04a14723762ebfa
#
_entry.id   69818bc4b3430a0aa04a14723762ebfa
#
_cell.length_a   1.000
_cell.length_b   1.000
_cell.length_c   1.000
_cell.angle_alpha   90.00
_cell.angle_beta   90.00
_cell.angle_gamma   90.00
#
_symmetry.space_group_name_H-M   'P 1'
#
loop_
_entity.id
_entity.type
_entity.pdbx_description
1 polymer ?
#
loop_
_entity_poly.entity_id
_entity_poly.type
_entity_poly.pdbx_seq_one_letter_code
_entity_poly.pdbx_strand_id
1 'polypeptide(L)'
;MRSTLRLLIVVAALLAALLFLALPAAQAPPSGAQNPPPPPAQGRRPEPIKPPPVAPVPPVPTAPASGPRTTAEATDYAVTSTYADVLAFIRDLQKLSPFVRVETMAVSTEGRDIPLLIIGKPVPEDPLALRSDKRIVVYFQANIHAGEVEGKEATLMLVRDIIIDPKLPYLDRIVLLVSPIFNADGNDKMDPRNRMGQVGPEKGSGVRANGQNLDLNRDGMKLESPEMRGLVRNVLRRWDPLLLVDCHTTDGSFHQEPVTYSWPLCPNGDPEILKYARDRMLPAVDATLEKKYGTLGLQYGDPMDFRDLEKGWETFGHQPRYMTNYIGLRDRLSVLIENYNYADFRTRVAGNYHMLQAILDYCAANAAELQKVVADADARAIERGLAPTSADTFGLDVEVQPLPGKVTIQGYEMEAPAPAAEGAQPGPFPRLRPTDKKKTYTVPYFADFVPKRSVRLPFAYLIPLADPDVAAKLREHGVAVERLMDPATLETEAFRIKEIKGAERLYQGHRTNTVKGEYATETKEFPKGTLVVRTAQPLGRLAAYLLEPESDDGLLVWNLFDKYIVSQWGRGTQTYPVYKLYAPQNLATERLD
;
A
#
# COMPACT_ATOMS: atom_id res chain seq x y z
N MET A 1 11.41 -52.85 -43.95
CA MET A 1 10.82 -51.86 -43.05
C MET A 1 11.62 -50.54 -42.85
N ARG A 2 12.93 -50.47 -43.06
CA ARG A 2 13.71 -49.22 -42.89
C ARG A 2 13.76 -48.33 -44.14
N SER A 3 13.48 -48.83 -45.33
CA SER A 3 13.44 -48.05 -46.59
C SER A 3 12.11 -47.34 -46.84
N THR A 4 10.98 -47.91 -46.40
CA THR A 4 9.64 -47.31 -46.53
C THR A 4 9.41 -46.13 -45.59
N LEU A 5 10.06 -46.12 -44.42
CA LEU A 5 9.95 -44.99 -43.44
C LEU A 5 10.74 -43.75 -43.90
N ARG A 6 11.86 -43.93 -44.65
CA ARG A 6 12.61 -42.80 -45.21
C ARG A 6 11.92 -42.14 -46.39
N LEU A 7 11.17 -42.89 -47.16
CA LEU A 7 10.38 -42.34 -48.30
C LEU A 7 9.17 -41.52 -47.82
N LEU A 8 8.53 -41.94 -46.73
CA LEU A 8 7.42 -41.20 -46.12
C LEU A 8 7.86 -39.85 -45.48
N ILE A 9 9.04 -39.77 -44.88
CA ILE A 9 9.58 -38.53 -44.30
C ILE A 9 9.98 -37.54 -45.39
N VAL A 10 10.50 -38.00 -46.53
CA VAL A 10 10.88 -37.12 -47.64
C VAL A 10 9.63 -36.59 -48.35
N VAL A 11 8.58 -37.42 -48.53
CA VAL A 11 7.29 -36.97 -49.12
C VAL A 11 6.56 -35.99 -48.23
N ALA A 12 6.58 -36.15 -46.87
CA ALA A 12 6.00 -35.20 -45.93
C ALA A 12 6.75 -33.84 -45.92
N ALA A 13 8.09 -33.86 -46.09
CA ALA A 13 8.88 -32.63 -46.17
C ALA A 13 8.67 -31.86 -47.48
N LEU A 14 8.46 -32.58 -48.60
CA LEU A 14 8.12 -31.96 -49.91
C LEU A 14 6.71 -31.42 -49.95
N LEU A 15 5.73 -32.05 -49.31
CA LEU A 15 4.36 -31.53 -49.18
C LEU A 15 4.28 -30.30 -48.27
N ALA A 16 5.06 -30.22 -47.22
CA ALA A 16 5.16 -29.02 -46.37
C ALA A 16 5.81 -27.83 -47.10
N ALA A 17 6.81 -28.10 -47.98
CA ALA A 17 7.44 -27.06 -48.79
C ALA A 17 6.53 -26.51 -49.90
N LEU A 18 5.61 -27.35 -50.45
CA LEU A 18 4.62 -26.92 -51.47
C LEU A 18 3.43 -26.15 -50.88
N LEU A 19 3.12 -26.33 -49.57
CA LEU A 19 2.08 -25.56 -48.91
C LEU A 19 2.53 -24.12 -48.52
N PHE A 20 3.82 -23.84 -48.49
CA PHE A 20 4.37 -22.50 -48.25
C PHE A 20 4.45 -21.61 -49.54
N LEU A 21 4.20 -22.19 -50.72
CA LEU A 21 4.28 -21.47 -52.00
C LEU A 21 2.93 -21.01 -52.55
N ALA A 22 1.83 -21.20 -51.79
CA ALA A 22 0.47 -20.84 -52.22
C ALA A 22 -0.25 -19.82 -51.29
N LEU A 23 0.53 -18.97 -50.61
CA LEU A 23 -0.09 -17.79 -50.00
C LEU A 23 -0.12 -16.65 -51.04
N PRO A 24 -1.29 -16.05 -51.30
CA PRO A 24 -1.36 -14.89 -52.20
C PRO A 24 -0.45 -13.78 -51.63
N ALA A 25 0.39 -13.23 -52.48
CA ALA A 25 1.21 -12.07 -52.16
C ALA A 25 0.28 -10.97 -51.59
N ALA A 26 0.48 -10.62 -50.32
CA ALA A 26 -0.19 -9.46 -49.76
C ALA A 26 0.16 -8.26 -50.65
N GLN A 27 -0.84 -7.66 -51.27
CA GLN A 27 -0.67 -6.42 -52.00
C GLN A 27 -0.04 -5.39 -51.06
N ALA A 28 1.07 -4.83 -51.45
CA ALA A 28 1.67 -3.69 -50.76
C ALA A 28 0.63 -2.58 -50.62
N PRO A 29 0.49 -1.96 -49.48
CA PRO A 29 -0.40 -0.82 -49.33
C PRO A 29 0.01 0.27 -50.34
N PRO A 30 -0.94 1.06 -50.86
CA PRO A 30 -0.64 2.08 -51.86
C PRO A 30 0.39 3.07 -51.24
N SER A 31 1.39 3.42 -52.04
CA SER A 31 2.43 4.37 -51.73
C SER A 31 1.83 5.78 -51.57
N GLY A 32 1.31 6.07 -50.39
CA GLY A 32 0.62 7.30 -50.02
C GLY A 32 0.57 7.49 -48.50
N ALA A 33 1.31 6.68 -47.71
CA ALA A 33 1.45 6.92 -46.31
C ALA A 33 2.17 8.26 -46.08
N GLN A 34 1.37 9.29 -45.84
CA GLN A 34 1.86 10.56 -45.32
C GLN A 34 2.70 10.24 -44.05
N ASN A 35 3.93 10.72 -44.02
CA ASN A 35 4.75 10.68 -42.82
C ASN A 35 3.88 11.15 -41.64
N PRO A 36 3.92 10.47 -40.50
CA PRO A 36 3.23 10.95 -39.32
C PRO A 36 3.64 12.42 -39.12
N PRO A 37 2.71 13.32 -38.79
CA PRO A 37 3.04 14.71 -38.57
C PRO A 37 4.23 14.78 -37.61
N PRO A 38 5.19 15.69 -37.81
CA PRO A 38 6.30 15.86 -36.88
C PRO A 38 5.71 16.04 -35.48
N PRO A 39 6.33 15.48 -34.44
CA PRO A 39 5.85 15.67 -33.09
C PRO A 39 5.67 17.19 -32.89
N PRO A 40 4.58 17.63 -32.25
CA PRO A 40 4.32 19.04 -32.04
C PRO A 40 5.59 19.68 -31.47
N ALA A 41 6.02 20.80 -32.07
CA ALA A 41 7.18 21.53 -31.61
C ALA A 41 7.12 21.61 -30.10
N GLN A 42 8.14 21.10 -29.41
CA GLN A 42 8.18 21.09 -27.96
C GLN A 42 8.06 22.54 -27.52
N GLY A 43 6.83 22.97 -27.18
CA GLY A 43 6.60 24.26 -26.58
C GLY A 43 7.57 24.38 -25.41
N ARG A 44 8.20 25.55 -25.23
CA ARG A 44 9.05 25.81 -24.08
C ARG A 44 8.35 25.26 -22.86
N ARG A 45 8.97 24.28 -22.19
CA ARG A 45 8.44 23.76 -20.91
C ARG A 45 8.25 24.97 -20.00
N PRO A 46 7.12 25.10 -19.33
CA PRO A 46 6.96 26.16 -18.34
C PRO A 46 8.17 26.09 -17.39
N GLU A 47 8.72 27.25 -17.05
CA GLU A 47 9.81 27.31 -16.07
C GLU A 47 9.37 26.58 -14.80
N PRO A 48 10.25 25.74 -14.22
CA PRO A 48 9.94 25.07 -12.96
C PRO A 48 9.56 26.14 -11.93
N ILE A 49 8.43 25.92 -11.24
CA ILE A 49 8.03 26.78 -10.12
C ILE A 49 9.15 26.67 -9.08
N LYS A 50 9.77 27.79 -8.72
CA LYS A 50 10.72 27.83 -7.60
C LYS A 50 9.91 27.56 -6.32
N PRO A 51 10.15 26.44 -5.61
CA PRO A 51 9.40 26.17 -4.41
C PRO A 51 9.72 27.21 -3.33
N PRO A 52 8.72 27.63 -2.55
CA PRO A 52 8.95 28.52 -1.42
C PRO A 52 9.74 27.78 -0.31
N PRO A 53 10.41 28.53 0.60
CA PRO A 53 11.16 27.94 1.70
C PRO A 53 10.28 27.11 2.63
N VAL A 54 10.76 25.96 3.07
CA VAL A 54 10.12 25.19 4.15
C VAL A 54 10.54 25.69 5.52
N ALA A 55 9.80 25.30 6.57
CA ALA A 55 10.23 25.54 7.95
C ALA A 55 11.56 24.82 8.22
N PRO A 56 12.45 25.43 9.01
CA PRO A 56 13.72 24.81 9.37
C PRO A 56 13.50 23.47 10.09
N VAL A 57 14.32 22.48 9.73
CA VAL A 57 14.40 21.18 10.41
C VAL A 57 15.76 21.08 11.07
N PRO A 58 15.86 20.79 12.37
CA PRO A 58 17.13 20.56 13.03
C PRO A 58 17.89 19.41 12.34
N PRO A 59 19.22 19.46 12.26
CA PRO A 59 19.99 18.39 11.63
C PRO A 59 19.88 17.10 12.47
N VAL A 60 19.94 15.97 11.78
CA VAL A 60 20.09 14.66 12.45
C VAL A 60 21.44 14.59 13.19
N PRO A 61 21.56 13.72 14.21
CA PRO A 61 22.84 13.51 14.89
C PRO A 61 23.93 13.10 13.89
N THR A 62 25.13 13.66 14.05
CA THR A 62 26.28 13.23 13.25
C THR A 62 26.60 11.77 13.52
N ALA A 63 26.84 10.99 12.46
CA ALA A 63 27.22 9.58 12.60
C ALA A 63 28.40 9.43 13.57
N PRO A 64 28.31 8.52 14.56
CA PRO A 64 29.44 8.20 15.44
C PRO A 64 30.66 7.75 14.64
N ALA A 65 31.85 8.08 15.06
CA ALA A 65 33.11 7.72 14.36
C ALA A 65 33.24 6.19 14.13
N SER A 66 32.67 5.38 15.02
CA SER A 66 32.65 3.92 14.93
C SER A 66 31.48 3.33 14.12
N GLY A 67 30.51 4.16 13.74
CA GLY A 67 29.31 3.69 13.02
C GLY A 67 29.43 3.85 11.51
N PRO A 68 28.74 3.00 10.73
CA PRO A 68 28.67 3.15 9.29
C PRO A 68 27.92 4.44 8.92
N ARG A 69 28.29 5.04 7.78
CA ARG A 69 27.59 6.18 7.18
C ARG A 69 26.79 5.73 5.98
N THR A 70 25.59 6.27 5.81
CA THR A 70 24.86 6.10 4.55
C THR A 70 25.57 6.86 3.43
N THR A 71 25.23 6.53 2.17
CA THR A 71 25.77 7.27 1.03
C THR A 71 25.35 8.75 1.08
N ALA A 72 24.13 9.02 1.57
CA ALA A 72 23.67 10.39 1.77
C ALA A 72 24.57 11.15 2.77
N GLU A 73 24.88 10.58 3.93
CA GLU A 73 25.79 11.20 4.91
C GLU A 73 27.22 11.36 4.37
N ALA A 74 27.71 10.37 3.63
CA ALA A 74 29.08 10.38 3.09
C ALA A 74 29.29 11.40 1.97
N THR A 75 28.22 11.76 1.24
CA THR A 75 28.24 12.67 0.09
C THR A 75 27.60 14.03 0.40
N ASP A 76 27.43 14.37 1.67
CA ASP A 76 26.74 15.59 2.09
C ASP A 76 25.34 15.76 1.48
N TYR A 77 24.63 14.63 1.33
CA TYR A 77 23.29 14.48 0.74
C TYR A 77 23.20 14.79 -0.80
N ALA A 78 24.32 14.72 -1.51
CA ALA A 78 24.30 14.81 -2.98
C ALA A 78 23.77 13.53 -3.64
N VAL A 79 23.96 12.37 -3.01
CA VAL A 79 23.62 11.04 -3.56
C VAL A 79 22.84 10.22 -2.55
N THR A 80 21.86 9.43 -3.01
CA THR A 80 21.16 8.44 -2.20
C THR A 80 21.80 7.05 -2.35
N SER A 81 21.63 6.17 -1.35
CA SER A 81 22.20 4.82 -1.32
C SER A 81 21.64 3.92 -2.41
N THR A 82 22.50 3.21 -3.12
CA THR A 82 22.14 2.09 -4.00
C THR A 82 21.74 0.86 -3.19
N TYR A 83 21.20 -0.17 -3.84
CA TYR A 83 20.95 -1.47 -3.19
C TYR A 83 22.22 -2.06 -2.58
N ALA A 84 23.35 -1.99 -3.29
CA ALA A 84 24.63 -2.48 -2.81
C ALA A 84 25.11 -1.71 -1.56
N ASP A 85 24.93 -0.39 -1.52
CA ASP A 85 25.28 0.47 -0.38
C ASP A 85 24.43 0.12 0.85
N VAL A 86 23.12 -0.08 0.67
CA VAL A 86 22.21 -0.51 1.75
C VAL A 86 22.67 -1.84 2.35
N LEU A 87 22.99 -2.83 1.51
CA LEU A 87 23.48 -4.13 2.00
C LEU A 87 24.85 -4.02 2.69
N ALA A 88 25.75 -3.14 2.21
CA ALA A 88 27.03 -2.89 2.86
C ALA A 88 26.82 -2.27 4.26
N PHE A 89 25.98 -1.26 4.36
CA PHE A 89 25.63 -0.62 5.62
C PHE A 89 25.04 -1.63 6.62
N ILE A 90 24.11 -2.49 6.18
CA ILE A 90 23.50 -3.53 7.02
C ILE A 90 24.55 -4.52 7.52
N ARG A 91 25.48 -4.99 6.67
CA ARG A 91 26.58 -5.87 7.09
C ARG A 91 27.47 -5.23 8.16
N ASP A 92 27.72 -3.93 8.04
CA ASP A 92 28.52 -3.21 9.03
C ASP A 92 27.76 -3.03 10.35
N LEU A 93 26.44 -2.82 10.34
CA LEU A 93 25.61 -2.84 11.54
C LEU A 93 25.68 -4.19 12.27
N GLN A 94 25.63 -5.31 11.53
CA GLN A 94 25.72 -6.65 12.11
C GLN A 94 27.09 -6.94 12.77
N LYS A 95 28.16 -6.39 12.21
CA LYS A 95 29.50 -6.48 12.84
C LYS A 95 29.60 -5.64 14.11
N LEU A 96 28.87 -4.53 14.14
CA LEU A 96 28.92 -3.56 15.22
C LEU A 96 28.14 -4.01 16.46
N SER A 97 27.05 -4.76 16.29
CA SER A 97 26.15 -5.09 17.39
C SER A 97 25.45 -6.44 17.20
N PRO A 98 25.33 -7.25 18.29
CA PRO A 98 24.53 -8.47 18.28
C PRO A 98 23.00 -8.19 18.32
N PHE A 99 22.59 -6.94 18.40
CA PHE A 99 21.18 -6.56 18.48
C PHE A 99 20.49 -6.45 17.14
N VAL A 100 21.19 -6.81 16.04
CA VAL A 100 20.67 -6.78 14.68
C VAL A 100 20.80 -8.16 14.03
N ARG A 101 19.66 -8.75 13.67
CA ARG A 101 19.58 -9.91 12.78
C ARG A 101 18.95 -9.50 11.47
N VAL A 102 19.34 -10.13 10.37
CA VAL A 102 18.80 -9.87 9.03
C VAL A 102 18.24 -11.15 8.45
N GLU A 103 17.04 -11.05 7.89
CA GLU A 103 16.36 -12.10 7.13
C GLU A 103 16.01 -11.56 5.74
N THR A 104 15.68 -12.44 4.81
CA THR A 104 15.11 -12.07 3.52
C THR A 104 13.59 -11.99 3.66
N MET A 105 13.00 -10.78 3.53
CA MET A 105 11.56 -10.59 3.53
C MET A 105 10.92 -11.17 2.25
N ALA A 106 11.50 -10.88 1.12
CA ALA A 106 11.09 -11.35 -0.20
C ALA A 106 12.27 -11.39 -1.16
N VAL A 107 12.12 -12.06 -2.28
CA VAL A 107 13.00 -11.91 -3.44
C VAL A 107 12.23 -11.14 -4.50
N SER A 108 12.79 -10.02 -4.95
CA SER A 108 12.16 -9.16 -5.96
C SER A 108 12.07 -9.84 -7.33
N THR A 109 11.32 -9.24 -8.24
CA THR A 109 11.18 -9.75 -9.62
C THR A 109 12.53 -9.87 -10.36
N GLU A 110 13.45 -8.96 -10.11
CA GLU A 110 14.80 -8.99 -10.72
C GLU A 110 15.80 -9.82 -9.88
N GLY A 111 15.35 -10.57 -8.88
CA GLY A 111 16.15 -11.51 -8.11
C GLY A 111 16.96 -10.89 -6.96
N ARG A 112 16.59 -9.71 -6.47
CA ARG A 112 17.23 -9.07 -5.31
C ARG A 112 16.57 -9.50 -4.02
N ASP A 113 17.37 -9.89 -3.02
CA ASP A 113 16.91 -10.14 -1.66
C ASP A 113 16.49 -8.82 -1.00
N ILE A 114 15.24 -8.72 -0.56
CA ILE A 114 14.75 -7.56 0.19
C ILE A 114 15.03 -7.81 1.66
N PRO A 115 15.91 -7.01 2.31
CA PRO A 115 16.31 -7.25 3.69
C PRO A 115 15.21 -6.87 4.67
N LEU A 116 15.00 -7.74 5.67
CA LEU A 116 14.25 -7.48 6.88
C LEU A 116 15.22 -7.46 8.06
N LEU A 117 15.45 -6.29 8.62
CA LEU A 117 16.23 -6.14 9.85
C LEU A 117 15.32 -6.40 11.04
N ILE A 118 15.78 -7.21 11.97
CA ILE A 118 15.14 -7.51 13.25
C ILE A 118 16.05 -6.98 14.35
N ILE A 119 15.59 -5.93 15.02
CA ILE A 119 16.38 -5.21 16.02
C ILE A 119 15.72 -5.42 17.39
N GLY A 120 16.52 -5.89 18.36
CA GLY A 120 16.02 -6.17 19.70
C GLY A 120 17.14 -6.43 20.70
N LYS A 121 16.86 -6.27 21.97
CA LYS A 121 17.80 -6.51 23.06
C LYS A 121 17.16 -7.39 24.15
N PRO A 122 17.39 -8.73 24.10
CA PRO A 122 18.02 -9.48 23.00
C PRO A 122 17.17 -9.50 21.73
N VAL A 123 17.77 -9.85 20.58
CA VAL A 123 17.02 -10.15 19.36
C VAL A 123 16.22 -11.43 19.56
N PRO A 124 14.88 -11.43 19.39
CA PRO A 124 14.10 -12.65 19.53
C PRO A 124 14.44 -13.65 18.41
N GLU A 125 14.57 -14.93 18.72
CA GLU A 125 14.88 -15.98 17.73
C GLU A 125 13.75 -16.11 16.71
N ASP A 126 12.52 -16.08 17.21
CA ASP A 126 11.30 -16.10 16.41
C ASP A 126 10.15 -15.32 17.11
N PRO A 127 9.01 -15.11 16.45
CA PRO A 127 7.87 -14.43 17.06
C PRO A 127 7.26 -15.16 18.26
N LEU A 128 7.43 -16.48 18.38
CA LEU A 128 6.90 -17.24 19.53
C LEU A 128 7.61 -16.86 20.82
N ALA A 129 8.88 -16.46 20.73
CA ALA A 129 9.65 -15.96 21.88
C ALA A 129 9.03 -14.68 22.48
N LEU A 130 8.23 -13.93 21.68
CA LEU A 130 7.56 -12.71 22.13
C LEU A 130 6.26 -12.95 22.92
N ARG A 131 5.72 -14.17 22.96
CA ARG A 131 4.47 -14.47 23.71
C ARG A 131 4.62 -14.21 25.23
N SER A 132 5.79 -14.40 25.77
CA SER A 132 6.13 -14.08 27.17
C SER A 132 6.86 -12.76 27.35
N ASP A 133 7.16 -12.07 26.25
CA ASP A 133 7.85 -10.78 26.23
C ASP A 133 6.81 -9.65 26.33
N LYS A 134 7.17 -8.58 27.02
CA LYS A 134 6.33 -7.38 27.14
C LYS A 134 6.63 -6.33 26.06
N ARG A 135 7.60 -6.61 25.19
CA ARG A 135 7.94 -5.72 24.07
C ARG A 135 6.90 -5.81 22.98
N ILE A 136 6.59 -4.68 22.39
CA ILE A 136 5.72 -4.62 21.20
C ILE A 136 6.55 -4.75 19.93
N VAL A 137 5.95 -5.25 18.87
CA VAL A 137 6.56 -5.29 17.53
C VAL A 137 6.11 -4.06 16.74
N VAL A 138 7.07 -3.30 16.25
CA VAL A 138 6.86 -2.14 15.36
C VAL A 138 7.61 -2.40 14.07
N TYR A 139 6.98 -2.11 12.93
CA TYR A 139 7.59 -2.30 11.62
C TYR A 139 7.69 -0.99 10.85
N PHE A 140 8.90 -0.66 10.37
CA PHE A 140 9.17 0.47 9.49
C PHE A 140 9.45 -0.02 8.07
N GLN A 141 8.72 0.52 7.12
CA GLN A 141 8.88 0.29 5.70
C GLN A 141 9.28 1.58 5.00
N ALA A 142 10.29 1.51 4.17
CA ALA A 142 10.72 2.65 3.37
C ALA A 142 10.97 2.25 1.92
N ASN A 143 10.90 3.21 1.03
CA ASN A 143 11.23 3.05 -0.38
C ASN A 143 10.29 2.10 -1.13
N ILE A 144 9.00 2.03 -0.77
CA ILE A 144 7.99 1.31 -1.56
C ILE A 144 7.86 1.93 -2.96
N HIS A 145 7.93 3.25 -3.04
CA HIS A 145 8.21 3.98 -4.27
C HIS A 145 9.69 4.34 -4.27
N ALA A 146 10.45 3.73 -5.15
CA ALA A 146 11.90 3.80 -5.04
C ALA A 146 12.53 5.16 -5.38
N GLY A 147 11.74 6.09 -5.91
CA GLY A 147 12.13 7.50 -6.05
C GLY A 147 12.02 8.34 -4.79
N GLU A 148 11.34 7.82 -3.75
CA GLU A 148 11.10 8.42 -2.45
C GLU A 148 12.16 7.91 -1.48
N VAL A 149 13.27 8.62 -1.40
CA VAL A 149 14.55 8.06 -0.92
C VAL A 149 14.90 8.41 0.53
N GLU A 150 14.26 9.41 1.12
CA GLU A 150 14.60 9.90 2.47
C GLU A 150 14.31 8.89 3.58
N GLY A 151 13.19 8.16 3.50
CA GLY A 151 12.84 7.12 4.47
C GLY A 151 13.88 5.99 4.51
N LYS A 152 14.45 5.63 3.36
CA LYS A 152 15.54 4.66 3.26
C LYS A 152 16.76 5.10 4.07
N GLU A 153 17.22 6.32 3.85
CA GLU A 153 18.38 6.86 4.56
C GLU A 153 18.07 7.03 6.05
N ALA A 154 16.92 7.63 6.38
CA ALA A 154 16.52 7.90 7.76
C ALA A 154 16.40 6.62 8.60
N THR A 155 15.80 5.55 8.05
CA THR A 155 15.67 4.28 8.78
C THR A 155 17.02 3.61 9.04
N LEU A 156 17.95 3.65 8.08
CA LEU A 156 19.31 3.12 8.26
C LEU A 156 20.06 3.90 9.36
N MET A 157 20.01 5.24 9.31
CA MET A 157 20.62 6.11 10.30
C MET A 157 20.03 5.86 11.69
N LEU A 158 18.72 5.80 11.79
CA LEU A 158 18.02 5.59 13.06
C LEU A 158 18.34 4.23 13.68
N VAL A 159 18.36 3.15 12.91
CA VAL A 159 18.78 1.82 13.41
C VAL A 159 20.21 1.85 13.94
N ARG A 160 21.15 2.46 13.20
CA ARG A 160 22.53 2.67 13.67
C ARG A 160 22.55 3.36 15.04
N ASP A 161 21.84 4.48 15.14
CA ASP A 161 21.87 5.30 16.34
C ASP A 161 21.22 4.58 17.53
N ILE A 162 20.12 3.85 17.33
CA ILE A 162 19.47 3.02 18.37
C ILE A 162 20.41 1.96 18.95
N ILE A 163 21.24 1.33 18.11
CA ILE A 163 22.14 0.26 18.59
C ILE A 163 23.43 0.78 19.20
N ILE A 164 23.81 2.03 18.93
CA ILE A 164 25.06 2.64 19.42
C ILE A 164 24.81 3.54 20.64
N ASP A 165 23.74 4.34 20.63
CA ASP A 165 23.46 5.32 21.67
C ASP A 165 22.62 4.72 22.80
N PRO A 166 23.22 4.52 24.02
CA PRO A 166 22.47 4.00 25.16
C PRO A 166 21.38 4.96 25.66
N LYS A 167 21.32 6.21 25.17
CA LYS A 167 20.27 7.17 25.50
C LYS A 167 19.00 6.95 24.70
N LEU A 168 19.01 6.01 23.75
CA LEU A 168 17.84 5.61 22.95
C LEU A 168 17.35 4.22 23.40
N PRO A 169 16.66 4.09 24.56
CA PRO A 169 16.33 2.80 25.19
C PRO A 169 15.09 2.12 24.56
N TYR A 170 14.84 2.33 23.27
CA TYR A 170 13.64 1.78 22.59
C TYR A 170 13.58 0.26 22.68
N LEU A 171 14.72 -0.43 22.61
CA LEU A 171 14.80 -1.89 22.58
C LEU A 171 14.41 -2.56 23.90
N ASP A 172 14.25 -1.81 24.99
CA ASP A 172 13.69 -2.31 26.25
C ASP A 172 12.17 -2.51 26.18
N ARG A 173 11.49 -1.88 25.21
CA ARG A 173 10.03 -1.88 25.03
C ARG A 173 9.58 -2.33 23.64
N ILE A 174 10.47 -2.30 22.67
CA ILE A 174 10.16 -2.51 21.26
C ILE A 174 11.10 -3.55 20.66
N VAL A 175 10.54 -4.46 19.87
CA VAL A 175 11.26 -5.18 18.83
C VAL A 175 10.97 -4.44 17.54
N LEU A 176 12.00 -3.85 16.94
CA LEU A 176 11.86 -3.05 15.74
C LEU A 176 12.20 -3.90 14.51
N LEU A 177 11.26 -3.99 13.59
CA LEU A 177 11.45 -4.57 12.25
C LEU A 177 11.64 -3.44 11.25
N VAL A 178 12.59 -3.58 10.32
CA VAL A 178 12.83 -2.54 9.30
C VAL A 178 13.10 -3.16 7.94
N SER A 179 12.36 -2.72 6.92
CA SER A 179 12.70 -2.94 5.50
C SER A 179 13.06 -1.59 4.88
N PRO A 180 14.36 -1.24 4.83
CA PRO A 180 14.78 0.09 4.40
C PRO A 180 14.68 0.30 2.88
N ILE A 181 14.64 -0.78 2.10
CA ILE A 181 14.62 -0.76 0.64
C ILE A 181 13.59 -1.77 0.10
N PHE A 182 12.31 -1.40 0.22
CA PHE A 182 11.21 -2.30 -0.14
C PHE A 182 11.15 -2.58 -1.65
N ASN A 183 11.27 -1.55 -2.49
CA ASN A 183 11.35 -1.67 -3.95
C ASN A 183 12.82 -1.67 -4.41
N ALA A 184 13.49 -2.78 -4.18
CA ALA A 184 14.91 -2.93 -4.52
C ALA A 184 15.18 -2.82 -6.03
N ASP A 185 14.24 -3.26 -6.89
CA ASP A 185 14.39 -3.20 -8.34
C ASP A 185 14.28 -1.78 -8.89
N GLY A 186 13.32 -1.02 -8.37
CA GLY A 186 13.13 0.37 -8.77
C GLY A 186 14.24 1.29 -8.24
N ASN A 187 14.86 0.96 -7.10
CA ASN A 187 15.85 1.82 -6.45
C ASN A 187 17.07 2.10 -7.32
N ASP A 188 17.63 1.10 -7.97
CA ASP A 188 18.87 1.25 -8.73
C ASP A 188 18.67 1.78 -10.16
N LYS A 189 17.41 1.99 -10.57
CA LYS A 189 17.07 2.67 -11.84
C LYS A 189 17.13 4.19 -11.68
N MET A 190 18.24 4.69 -11.13
CA MET A 190 18.41 6.09 -10.76
C MET A 190 18.57 6.99 -11.98
N ASP A 191 17.76 8.06 -12.01
CA ASP A 191 17.85 9.12 -13.02
C ASP A 191 17.32 10.45 -12.43
N PRO A 192 17.98 11.60 -12.66
CA PRO A 192 17.49 12.90 -12.21
C PRO A 192 16.11 13.28 -12.77
N ARG A 193 15.66 12.61 -13.84
CA ARG A 193 14.36 12.84 -14.47
C ARG A 193 13.21 12.05 -13.85
N ASN A 194 13.49 11.09 -12.99
CA ASN A 194 12.45 10.23 -12.42
C ASN A 194 11.47 10.99 -11.52
N ARG A 195 11.93 12.01 -10.79
CA ARG A 195 11.11 12.85 -9.92
C ARG A 195 11.49 14.32 -10.06
N MET A 196 11.21 14.90 -11.22
CA MET A 196 11.61 16.27 -11.57
C MET A 196 11.06 17.37 -10.66
N GLY A 197 9.96 17.12 -9.94
CA GLY A 197 9.40 18.05 -8.95
C GLY A 197 10.09 17.98 -7.58
N GLN A 198 10.92 16.95 -7.33
CA GLN A 198 11.57 16.73 -6.05
C GLN A 198 12.93 17.43 -6.00
N VAL A 199 13.21 18.14 -4.91
CA VAL A 199 14.48 18.85 -4.72
C VAL A 199 15.56 17.90 -4.21
N GLY A 200 16.42 17.43 -5.14
CA GLY A 200 17.47 16.44 -4.86
C GLY A 200 16.97 15.02 -4.57
N PRO A 201 17.88 14.03 -4.45
CA PRO A 201 19.35 14.15 -4.59
C PRO A 201 19.82 14.51 -6.00
N GLU A 202 21.01 15.10 -6.11
CA GLU A 202 21.56 15.64 -7.38
C GLU A 202 21.74 14.57 -8.46
N LYS A 203 22.14 13.36 -8.08
CA LYS A 203 22.34 12.23 -9.00
C LYS A 203 21.03 11.52 -9.37
N GLY A 204 19.89 12.02 -8.86
CA GLY A 204 18.59 11.46 -9.11
C GLY A 204 18.18 10.36 -8.12
N SER A 205 17.03 9.81 -8.39
CA SER A 205 16.39 8.79 -7.56
C SER A 205 15.84 7.65 -8.42
N GLY A 206 15.41 6.56 -7.80
CA GLY A 206 14.82 5.41 -8.48
C GLY A 206 13.45 5.69 -9.10
N VAL A 207 12.82 4.65 -9.65
CA VAL A 207 11.50 4.71 -10.27
C VAL A 207 10.42 4.22 -9.31
N ARG A 208 9.20 4.74 -9.45
CA ARG A 208 8.06 4.38 -8.61
C ARG A 208 7.70 2.89 -8.67
N ALA A 209 7.61 2.34 -9.89
CA ALA A 209 7.20 0.97 -10.13
C ALA A 209 8.31 -0.06 -9.79
N ASN A 210 7.90 -1.28 -9.43
CA ASN A 210 8.80 -2.42 -9.22
C ASN A 210 9.27 -3.06 -10.56
N GLY A 211 9.97 -4.19 -10.48
CA GLY A 211 10.43 -4.95 -11.66
C GLY A 211 9.30 -5.47 -12.58
N GLN A 212 8.07 -5.60 -12.08
CA GLN A 212 6.89 -5.96 -12.86
C GLN A 212 6.14 -4.74 -13.44
N ASN A 213 6.66 -3.53 -13.25
CA ASN A 213 5.99 -2.28 -13.60
C ASN A 213 4.67 -2.07 -12.85
N LEU A 214 4.59 -2.57 -11.63
CA LEU A 214 3.46 -2.37 -10.71
C LEU A 214 3.80 -1.32 -9.65
N ASP A 215 2.80 -0.54 -9.25
CA ASP A 215 2.85 0.30 -8.07
C ASP A 215 2.57 -0.56 -6.83
N LEU A 216 3.59 -0.78 -6.01
CA LEU A 216 3.50 -1.64 -4.83
C LEU A 216 2.50 -1.12 -3.79
N ASN A 217 2.30 0.21 -3.72
CA ASN A 217 1.28 0.82 -2.87
C ASN A 217 -0.12 0.83 -3.51
N ARG A 218 -0.36 -0.09 -4.46
CA ARG A 218 -1.66 -0.43 -5.07
C ARG A 218 -1.90 -1.93 -5.05
N ASP A 219 -1.05 -2.69 -4.36
CA ASP A 219 -1.05 -4.15 -4.38
C ASP A 219 -1.54 -4.80 -3.07
N GLY A 220 -1.99 -4.01 -2.08
CA GLY A 220 -2.45 -4.50 -0.78
C GLY A 220 -3.54 -5.57 -0.86
N MET A 221 -4.50 -5.42 -1.78
CA MET A 221 -5.61 -6.37 -1.94
C MET A 221 -5.36 -7.45 -3.00
N LYS A 222 -4.53 -7.16 -4.01
CA LYS A 222 -4.23 -8.12 -5.08
C LYS A 222 -3.19 -9.16 -4.68
N LEU A 223 -2.15 -8.72 -3.96
CA LEU A 223 -0.97 -9.52 -3.62
C LEU A 223 -0.38 -10.23 -4.85
N GLU A 224 -0.03 -9.46 -5.89
CA GLU A 224 0.52 -9.99 -7.13
C GLU A 224 2.03 -9.85 -7.21
N SER A 225 2.59 -8.86 -6.51
CA SER A 225 4.03 -8.67 -6.46
C SER A 225 4.69 -9.61 -5.43
N PRO A 226 5.91 -10.09 -5.69
CA PRO A 226 6.65 -10.89 -4.73
C PRO A 226 6.97 -10.11 -3.45
N GLU A 227 7.18 -8.79 -3.56
CA GLU A 227 7.42 -7.88 -2.45
C GLU A 227 6.25 -7.88 -1.45
N MET A 228 5.02 -7.67 -1.96
CA MET A 228 3.82 -7.63 -1.12
C MET A 228 3.46 -9.00 -0.53
N ARG A 229 3.62 -10.08 -1.31
CA ARG A 229 3.49 -11.46 -0.79
C ARG A 229 4.48 -11.74 0.32
N GLY A 230 5.73 -11.32 0.15
CA GLY A 230 6.78 -11.44 1.14
C GLY A 230 6.45 -10.67 2.42
N LEU A 231 6.01 -9.43 2.30
CA LEU A 231 5.55 -8.62 3.44
C LEU A 231 4.45 -9.33 4.22
N VAL A 232 3.37 -9.75 3.53
CA VAL A 232 2.25 -10.40 4.21
C VAL A 232 2.68 -11.70 4.89
N ARG A 233 3.46 -12.52 4.19
CA ARG A 233 3.89 -13.85 4.70
C ARG A 233 4.91 -13.73 5.83
N ASN A 234 5.96 -12.94 5.64
CA ASN A 234 7.16 -12.97 6.48
C ASN A 234 7.19 -11.86 7.55
N VAL A 235 6.32 -10.84 7.43
CA VAL A 235 6.18 -9.78 8.43
C VAL A 235 4.79 -9.83 9.07
N LEU A 236 3.71 -9.57 8.30
CA LEU A 236 2.38 -9.37 8.89
C LEU A 236 1.79 -10.65 9.51
N ARG A 237 1.97 -11.81 8.88
CA ARG A 237 1.46 -13.10 9.41
C ARG A 237 2.40 -13.74 10.42
N ARG A 238 3.70 -13.47 10.31
CA ARG A 238 4.71 -14.12 11.15
C ARG A 238 5.02 -13.30 12.40
N TRP A 239 5.25 -12.00 12.27
CA TRP A 239 5.61 -11.11 13.37
C TRP A 239 4.45 -10.33 13.94
N ASP A 240 3.39 -10.16 13.18
CA ASP A 240 2.16 -9.45 13.54
C ASP A 240 2.41 -8.09 14.23
N PRO A 241 3.10 -7.16 13.56
CA PRO A 241 3.44 -5.88 14.16
C PRO A 241 2.18 -5.10 14.53
N LEU A 242 2.17 -4.52 15.74
CA LEU A 242 1.05 -3.70 16.21
C LEU A 242 0.92 -2.39 15.43
N LEU A 243 2.07 -1.88 14.94
CA LEU A 243 2.17 -0.66 14.17
C LEU A 243 3.06 -0.87 12.95
N LEU A 244 2.56 -0.45 11.79
CA LEU A 244 3.35 -0.27 10.57
C LEU A 244 3.51 1.22 10.27
N VAL A 245 4.72 1.65 9.93
CA VAL A 245 5.02 2.99 9.43
C VAL A 245 5.51 2.87 8.00
N ASP A 246 4.86 3.59 7.07
CA ASP A 246 5.20 3.61 5.64
C ASP A 246 5.74 4.97 5.24
N CYS A 247 7.00 5.02 4.78
CA CYS A 247 7.72 6.26 4.50
C CYS A 247 7.66 6.62 3.02
N HIS A 248 7.10 7.79 2.73
CA HIS A 248 6.86 8.33 1.39
C HIS A 248 7.36 9.77 1.22
N THR A 249 7.21 10.27 0.00
CA THR A 249 7.42 11.67 -0.37
C THR A 249 6.22 12.18 -1.15
N THR A 250 5.57 13.21 -0.63
CA THR A 250 4.43 13.86 -1.27
C THR A 250 4.83 14.73 -2.46
N ASP A 251 3.84 15.13 -3.24
CA ASP A 251 3.93 16.17 -4.26
C ASP A 251 2.62 16.98 -4.27
N GLY A 252 2.67 18.21 -4.76
CA GLY A 252 1.47 18.97 -5.13
C GLY A 252 1.28 20.30 -4.44
N SER A 253 0.97 20.36 -3.17
CA SER A 253 0.63 21.59 -2.43
C SER A 253 1.85 22.41 -2.00
N PHE A 254 1.63 23.68 -1.62
CA PHE A 254 2.69 24.56 -1.14
C PHE A 254 2.46 24.95 0.31
N HIS A 255 3.25 24.36 1.21
CA HIS A 255 3.20 24.60 2.64
C HIS A 255 4.60 24.61 3.25
N GLN A 256 4.71 25.02 4.52
CA GLN A 256 5.99 25.16 5.20
C GLN A 256 6.37 23.91 6.00
N GLU A 257 5.42 23.06 6.33
CA GLU A 257 5.64 21.85 7.11
C GLU A 257 6.46 20.84 6.29
N PRO A 258 7.63 20.40 6.79
CA PRO A 258 8.52 19.49 6.06
C PRO A 258 8.04 18.03 6.07
N VAL A 259 7.12 17.68 6.96
CA VAL A 259 6.58 16.33 7.14
C VAL A 259 5.07 16.39 7.17
N THR A 260 4.42 15.55 6.35
CA THR A 260 2.99 15.30 6.49
C THR A 260 2.75 13.84 6.88
N TYR A 261 1.59 13.56 7.51
CA TYR A 261 1.27 12.22 8.00
C TYR A 261 -0.22 11.91 7.93
N SER A 262 -0.56 10.63 7.89
CA SER A 262 -1.93 10.16 7.95
C SER A 262 -2.04 8.85 8.73
N TRP A 263 -3.28 8.44 8.98
CA TRP A 263 -3.69 7.22 9.65
C TRP A 263 -4.46 6.30 8.69
N PRO A 264 -4.88 5.07 9.10
CA PRO A 264 -5.77 4.24 8.30
C PRO A 264 -7.12 4.91 8.05
N LEU A 265 -7.57 4.96 6.81
CA LEU A 265 -8.78 5.69 6.40
C LEU A 265 -9.94 4.77 5.99
N CYS A 266 -9.73 3.45 5.94
CA CYS A 266 -10.77 2.52 5.49
C CYS A 266 -11.90 2.39 6.53
N PRO A 267 -13.14 2.83 6.22
CA PRO A 267 -14.24 2.82 7.18
C PRO A 267 -14.72 1.42 7.56
N ASN A 268 -14.32 0.40 6.81
CA ASN A 268 -14.60 -1.00 7.13
C ASN A 268 -13.59 -1.62 8.11
N GLY A 269 -12.55 -0.91 8.51
CA GLY A 269 -11.65 -1.27 9.60
C GLY A 269 -12.29 -1.16 10.98
N ASP A 270 -11.58 -1.55 12.03
CA ASP A 270 -12.07 -1.38 13.40
C ASP A 270 -12.12 0.13 13.77
N PRO A 271 -13.29 0.67 14.15
CA PRO A 271 -13.46 2.09 14.41
C PRO A 271 -12.61 2.59 15.57
N GLU A 272 -12.32 1.75 16.58
CA GLU A 272 -11.49 2.14 17.72
C GLU A 272 -10.00 2.21 17.35
N ILE A 273 -9.53 1.36 16.43
CA ILE A 273 -8.18 1.46 15.84
C ILE A 273 -8.04 2.77 15.07
N LEU A 274 -9.00 3.08 14.20
CA LEU A 274 -9.00 4.31 13.40
C LEU A 274 -9.01 5.55 14.29
N LYS A 275 -9.91 5.57 15.27
CA LYS A 275 -10.06 6.65 16.23
C LYS A 275 -8.82 6.82 17.11
N TYR A 276 -8.26 5.72 17.61
CA TYR A 276 -7.05 5.77 18.44
C TYR A 276 -5.87 6.37 17.68
N ALA A 277 -5.65 5.95 16.44
CA ALA A 277 -4.59 6.48 15.59
C ALA A 277 -4.78 8.00 15.34
N ARG A 278 -6.00 8.40 14.93
CA ARG A 278 -6.34 9.77 14.56
C ARG A 278 -6.37 10.73 15.75
N ASP A 279 -7.09 10.36 16.84
CA ASP A 279 -7.46 11.30 17.88
C ASP A 279 -6.51 11.27 19.09
N ARG A 280 -5.70 10.22 19.24
CA ARG A 280 -4.80 10.04 20.38
C ARG A 280 -3.34 9.90 20.02
N MET A 281 -2.99 8.90 19.18
CA MET A 281 -1.59 8.61 18.87
C MET A 281 -0.94 9.74 18.07
N LEU A 282 -1.48 10.06 16.90
CA LEU A 282 -0.85 11.04 16.01
C LEU A 282 -0.81 12.47 16.56
N PRO A 283 -1.82 12.98 17.26
CA PRO A 283 -1.69 14.30 17.92
C PRO A 283 -0.57 14.35 18.97
N ALA A 284 -0.34 13.24 19.71
CA ALA A 284 0.76 13.16 20.68
C ALA A 284 2.14 13.03 20.00
N VAL A 285 2.21 12.28 18.90
CA VAL A 285 3.40 12.16 18.06
C VAL A 285 3.75 13.51 17.44
N ASP A 286 2.80 14.23 16.87
CA ASP A 286 2.98 15.54 16.25
C ASP A 286 3.46 16.58 17.28
N ALA A 287 2.82 16.61 18.45
CA ALA A 287 3.29 17.46 19.55
C ALA A 287 4.72 17.13 20.02
N THR A 288 5.13 15.87 19.97
CA THR A 288 6.50 15.45 20.27
C THR A 288 7.46 15.86 19.16
N LEU A 289 7.05 15.68 17.91
CA LEU A 289 7.79 16.09 16.71
C LEU A 289 8.16 17.58 16.77
N GLU A 290 7.18 18.43 17.09
CA GLU A 290 7.39 19.87 17.21
C GLU A 290 8.23 20.22 18.44
N LYS A 291 7.80 19.81 19.65
CA LYS A 291 8.38 20.29 20.91
C LYS A 291 9.75 19.71 21.22
N LYS A 292 9.98 18.42 20.91
CA LYS A 292 11.23 17.71 21.22
C LYS A 292 12.23 17.79 20.08
N TYR A 293 11.74 17.67 18.84
CA TYR A 293 12.58 17.57 17.65
C TYR A 293 12.60 18.84 16.78
N GLY A 294 11.76 19.84 17.09
CA GLY A 294 11.74 21.13 16.40
C GLY A 294 11.30 21.04 14.93
N THR A 295 10.57 19.99 14.57
CA THR A 295 10.11 19.74 13.20
C THR A 295 8.60 19.90 13.16
N LEU A 296 8.09 20.69 12.21
CA LEU A 296 6.65 20.87 12.05
C LEU A 296 6.04 19.71 11.28
N GLY A 297 4.88 19.24 11.74
CA GLY A 297 4.05 18.24 11.09
C GLY A 297 2.73 18.82 10.60
N LEU A 298 2.10 18.15 9.60
CA LEU A 298 0.79 18.48 9.09
C LEU A 298 0.05 17.18 8.71
N GLN A 299 -1.27 17.16 8.91
CA GLN A 299 -2.07 16.06 8.36
C GLN A 299 -2.00 16.08 6.83
N TYR A 300 -1.69 14.89 6.25
CA TYR A 300 -1.51 14.73 4.81
C TYR A 300 -2.78 15.04 4.01
N GLY A 301 -2.61 15.76 2.92
CA GLY A 301 -3.68 16.06 1.98
C GLY A 301 -3.24 17.04 0.90
N ASP A 302 -4.22 17.42 0.10
CA ASP A 302 -4.11 18.42 -0.95
C ASP A 302 -5.28 19.43 -0.86
N PRO A 303 -5.14 20.63 -1.42
CA PRO A 303 -6.28 21.52 -1.55
C PRO A 303 -7.39 20.87 -2.37
N MET A 304 -8.63 20.91 -1.90
CA MET A 304 -9.79 20.48 -2.68
C MET A 304 -9.94 21.24 -4.00
N ASP A 305 -9.50 22.49 -4.04
CA ASP A 305 -9.39 23.29 -5.26
C ASP A 305 -8.05 24.04 -5.27
N PHE A 306 -7.15 23.68 -6.17
CA PHE A 306 -5.85 24.34 -6.35
C PHE A 306 -5.94 25.81 -6.80
N ARG A 307 -7.13 26.31 -7.08
CA ARG A 307 -7.42 27.72 -7.37
C ARG A 307 -7.95 28.48 -6.15
N ASP A 308 -8.35 27.76 -5.10
CA ASP A 308 -8.90 28.35 -3.88
C ASP A 308 -8.64 27.40 -2.68
N LEU A 309 -7.55 27.64 -1.99
CA LEU A 309 -7.12 26.82 -0.86
C LEU A 309 -8.06 26.93 0.36
N GLU A 310 -8.94 27.93 0.38
CA GLU A 310 -9.88 28.13 1.49
C GLU A 310 -11.10 27.20 1.44
N LYS A 311 -11.30 26.50 0.32
CA LYS A 311 -12.39 25.52 0.19
C LYS A 311 -12.21 24.27 1.04
N GLY A 312 -10.98 23.90 1.36
CA GLY A 312 -10.70 22.76 2.20
C GLY A 312 -9.42 22.01 1.81
N TRP A 313 -9.08 21.09 2.67
CA TRP A 313 -7.95 20.18 2.58
C TRP A 313 -8.46 18.75 2.57
N GLU A 314 -8.08 17.92 1.62
CA GLU A 314 -8.59 16.57 1.45
C GLU A 314 -7.44 15.56 1.46
N THR A 315 -7.60 14.45 2.22
CA THR A 315 -6.65 13.35 2.29
C THR A 315 -6.77 12.42 1.09
N PHE A 316 -5.96 11.35 1.05
CA PHE A 316 -6.00 10.33 -0.01
C PHE A 316 -7.18 9.35 0.17
N GLY A 317 -7.40 8.47 -0.82
CA GLY A 317 -8.53 7.53 -0.83
C GLY A 317 -8.47 6.47 0.27
N HIS A 318 -9.63 5.95 0.64
CA HIS A 318 -9.86 4.98 1.72
C HIS A 318 -9.60 3.51 1.34
N GLN A 319 -9.41 3.22 0.05
CA GLN A 319 -9.31 1.85 -0.44
C GLN A 319 -8.12 1.10 0.18
N PRO A 320 -8.30 -0.17 0.57
CA PRO A 320 -7.21 -0.95 1.18
C PRO A 320 -6.15 -1.47 0.19
N ARG A 321 -6.21 -1.08 -1.09
CA ARG A 321 -5.07 -1.24 -2.00
C ARG A 321 -3.86 -0.44 -1.53
N TYR A 322 -4.08 0.66 -0.80
CA TYR A 322 -3.03 1.45 -0.13
C TYR A 322 -2.57 0.75 1.15
N MET A 323 -1.25 0.70 1.35
CA MET A 323 -0.65 -0.07 2.45
C MET A 323 -1.20 0.34 3.83
N THR A 324 -1.24 1.63 4.13
CA THR A 324 -1.74 2.13 5.42
C THR A 324 -3.18 1.67 5.69
N ASN A 325 -4.05 1.74 4.68
CA ASN A 325 -5.44 1.31 4.80
C ASN A 325 -5.58 -0.22 4.90
N TYR A 326 -4.74 -0.97 4.19
CA TYR A 326 -4.68 -2.43 4.29
C TYR A 326 -4.34 -2.88 5.70
N ILE A 327 -3.39 -2.22 6.34
CA ILE A 327 -3.00 -2.51 7.74
C ILE A 327 -4.16 -2.18 8.70
N GLY A 328 -4.84 -1.04 8.50
CA GLY A 328 -6.02 -0.68 9.29
C GLY A 328 -7.17 -1.67 9.15
N LEU A 329 -7.37 -2.24 7.95
CA LEU A 329 -8.37 -3.28 7.70
C LEU A 329 -8.00 -4.63 8.36
N ARG A 330 -6.75 -4.82 8.74
CA ARG A 330 -6.25 -5.97 9.52
C ARG A 330 -6.31 -5.74 11.03
N ASP A 331 -7.01 -4.68 11.47
CA ASP A 331 -7.15 -4.26 12.85
C ASP A 331 -5.79 -3.95 13.53
N ARG A 332 -4.82 -3.42 12.75
CA ARG A 332 -3.51 -2.96 13.23
C ARG A 332 -3.36 -1.46 12.98
N LEU A 333 -2.54 -0.83 13.82
CA LEU A 333 -2.20 0.58 13.65
C LEU A 333 -1.27 0.78 12.45
N SER A 334 -1.43 1.91 11.76
CA SER A 334 -0.48 2.32 10.73
C SER A 334 -0.35 3.82 10.65
N VAL A 335 0.82 4.26 10.20
CA VAL A 335 1.13 5.67 9.94
C VAL A 335 1.72 5.79 8.55
N LEU A 336 1.12 6.66 7.74
CA LEU A 336 1.72 7.18 6.53
C LEU A 336 2.58 8.37 6.90
N ILE A 337 3.84 8.39 6.48
CA ILE A 337 4.70 9.57 6.49
C ILE A 337 4.88 10.00 5.04
N GLU A 338 4.63 11.29 4.76
CA GLU A 338 4.82 11.89 3.46
C GLU A 338 5.72 13.12 3.60
N ASN A 339 7.01 12.95 3.30
CA ASN A 339 7.93 14.06 3.36
C ASN A 339 7.67 15.05 2.21
N TYR A 340 7.87 16.33 2.49
CA TYR A 340 7.57 17.37 1.54
C TYR A 340 8.60 17.45 0.41
N ASN A 341 8.22 17.14 -0.81
CA ASN A 341 9.12 17.00 -1.97
C ASN A 341 9.88 18.28 -2.35
N TYR A 342 9.35 19.46 -2.02
CA TYR A 342 10.02 20.73 -2.28
C TYR A 342 11.05 21.13 -1.21
N ALA A 343 11.10 20.41 -0.07
CA ALA A 343 12.24 20.49 0.82
C ALA A 343 13.48 19.82 0.20
N ASP A 344 14.69 20.34 0.47
CA ASP A 344 15.91 19.69 0.01
C ASP A 344 16.08 18.29 0.64
N PHE A 345 16.92 17.46 0.02
CA PHE A 345 17.08 16.06 0.41
C PHE A 345 17.53 15.88 1.87
N ARG A 346 18.45 16.72 2.36
CA ARG A 346 18.89 16.69 3.76
C ARG A 346 17.73 16.99 4.72
N THR A 347 16.97 18.02 4.43
CA THR A 347 15.78 18.42 5.21
C THR A 347 14.74 17.30 5.25
N ARG A 348 14.47 16.63 4.12
CA ARG A 348 13.55 15.49 4.08
C ARG A 348 14.03 14.32 4.92
N VAL A 349 15.31 13.94 4.81
CA VAL A 349 15.90 12.87 5.64
C VAL A 349 15.79 13.21 7.13
N ALA A 350 16.11 14.45 7.51
CA ALA A 350 16.03 14.88 8.90
C ALA A 350 14.57 14.86 9.42
N GLY A 351 13.63 15.36 8.62
CA GLY A 351 12.20 15.34 8.97
C GLY A 351 11.66 13.92 9.16
N ASN A 352 12.02 12.99 8.24
CA ASN A 352 11.63 11.59 8.37
C ASN A 352 12.24 10.94 9.63
N TYR A 353 13.54 11.16 9.86
CA TYR A 353 14.24 10.66 11.04
C TYR A 353 13.57 11.12 12.35
N HIS A 354 13.24 12.40 12.47
CA HIS A 354 12.57 12.96 13.64
C HIS A 354 11.16 12.40 13.83
N MET A 355 10.40 12.22 12.75
CA MET A 355 9.06 11.63 12.81
C MET A 355 9.12 10.17 13.28
N LEU A 356 10.07 9.38 12.77
CA LEU A 356 10.29 8.01 13.22
C LEU A 356 10.68 7.96 14.71
N GLN A 357 11.53 8.87 15.18
CA GLN A 357 11.87 8.98 16.62
C GLN A 357 10.64 9.35 17.45
N ALA A 358 9.82 10.32 17.04
CA ALA A 358 8.62 10.72 17.76
C ALA A 358 7.62 9.56 17.87
N ILE A 359 7.49 8.75 16.81
CA ILE A 359 6.68 7.52 16.83
C ILE A 359 7.25 6.50 17.81
N LEU A 360 8.57 6.25 17.81
CA LEU A 360 9.20 5.33 18.76
C LEU A 360 9.08 5.81 20.21
N ASP A 361 9.21 7.11 20.47
CA ASP A 361 8.97 7.70 21.80
C ASP A 361 7.56 7.38 22.29
N TYR A 362 6.56 7.58 21.42
CA TYR A 362 5.17 7.26 21.75
C TYR A 362 4.97 5.76 22.01
N CYS A 363 5.50 4.92 21.13
CA CYS A 363 5.39 3.47 21.24
C CYS A 363 6.04 2.94 22.52
N ALA A 364 7.23 3.42 22.86
CA ALA A 364 7.94 2.99 24.09
C ALA A 364 7.20 3.42 25.37
N ALA A 365 6.62 4.64 25.36
CA ALA A 365 5.87 5.16 26.50
C ALA A 365 4.51 4.48 26.67
N ASN A 366 3.86 4.02 25.59
CA ASN A 366 2.49 3.52 25.59
C ASN A 366 2.38 2.04 25.19
N ALA A 367 3.46 1.25 25.29
CA ALA A 367 3.51 -0.13 24.79
C ALA A 367 2.35 -1.02 25.28
N ALA A 368 2.03 -0.98 26.58
CA ALA A 368 0.95 -1.78 27.15
C ALA A 368 -0.44 -1.35 26.66
N GLU A 369 -0.63 -0.06 26.43
CA GLU A 369 -1.90 0.46 25.88
C GLU A 369 -2.07 0.06 24.42
N LEU A 370 -1.02 0.15 23.60
CA LEU A 370 -1.02 -0.28 22.21
C LEU A 370 -1.35 -1.78 22.08
N GLN A 371 -0.75 -2.61 22.94
CA GLN A 371 -1.08 -4.04 23.00
C GLN A 371 -2.57 -4.26 23.30
N LYS A 372 -3.10 -3.52 24.28
CA LYS A 372 -4.52 -3.63 24.66
C LYS A 372 -5.46 -3.19 23.52
N VAL A 373 -5.19 -2.07 22.88
CA VAL A 373 -6.02 -1.54 21.79
C VAL A 373 -6.15 -2.55 20.66
N VAL A 374 -5.02 -3.17 20.26
CA VAL A 374 -5.00 -4.18 19.19
C VAL A 374 -5.68 -5.49 19.63
N ALA A 375 -5.39 -5.96 20.85
CA ALA A 375 -6.03 -7.19 21.37
C ALA A 375 -7.55 -7.02 21.52
N ASP A 376 -8.02 -5.85 21.94
CA ASP A 376 -9.45 -5.55 22.03
C ASP A 376 -10.11 -5.51 20.63
N ALA A 377 -9.41 -5.03 19.59
CA ALA A 377 -9.92 -5.03 18.22
C ALA A 377 -10.05 -6.45 17.67
N ASP A 378 -9.07 -7.31 17.87
CA ASP A 378 -9.15 -8.74 17.52
C ASP A 378 -10.33 -9.43 18.24
N ALA A 379 -10.49 -9.16 19.54
CA ALA A 379 -11.59 -9.71 20.33
C ALA A 379 -12.96 -9.27 19.80
N ARG A 380 -13.13 -7.96 19.49
CA ARG A 380 -14.38 -7.45 18.89
C ARG A 380 -14.66 -8.07 17.52
N ALA A 381 -13.65 -8.28 16.69
CA ALA A 381 -13.82 -8.93 15.39
C ALA A 381 -14.33 -10.38 15.54
N ILE A 382 -13.74 -11.14 16.46
CA ILE A 382 -14.14 -12.52 16.75
C ILE A 382 -15.57 -12.57 17.34
N GLU A 383 -15.82 -11.78 18.38
CA GLU A 383 -17.12 -11.75 19.08
C GLU A 383 -18.27 -11.42 18.11
N ARG A 384 -18.10 -10.38 17.32
CA ARG A 384 -19.07 -9.99 16.30
C ARG A 384 -19.32 -11.10 15.28
N GLY A 385 -18.28 -11.80 14.82
CA GLY A 385 -18.40 -12.87 13.84
C GLY A 385 -19.06 -14.15 14.40
N LEU A 386 -19.02 -14.38 15.71
CA LEU A 386 -19.68 -15.53 16.34
C LEU A 386 -21.21 -15.46 16.27
N ALA A 387 -21.78 -14.25 16.39
CA ALA A 387 -23.22 -14.04 16.37
C ALA A 387 -23.56 -12.67 15.77
N PRO A 388 -23.34 -12.46 14.45
CA PRO A 388 -23.53 -11.16 13.81
C PRO A 388 -25.00 -10.73 13.85
N THR A 389 -25.22 -9.48 14.23
CA THR A 389 -26.53 -8.85 14.34
C THR A 389 -26.85 -8.02 13.08
N SER A 390 -28.04 -7.44 13.00
CA SER A 390 -28.38 -6.49 11.93
C SER A 390 -27.60 -5.16 11.98
N ALA A 391 -26.99 -4.86 13.13
CA ALA A 391 -26.13 -3.68 13.28
C ALA A 391 -24.70 -3.90 12.73
N ASP A 392 -24.30 -5.16 12.58
CA ASP A 392 -22.98 -5.50 12.04
C ASP A 392 -23.02 -5.45 10.51
N THR A 393 -22.47 -4.37 9.97
CA THR A 393 -22.56 -4.06 8.53
C THR A 393 -21.20 -3.87 7.88
N PHE A 394 -21.17 -4.08 6.58
CA PHE A 394 -20.08 -3.72 5.67
C PHE A 394 -20.50 -2.48 4.86
N GLY A 395 -19.68 -1.42 4.92
CA GLY A 395 -19.96 -0.16 4.25
C GLY A 395 -19.67 -0.22 2.76
N LEU A 396 -20.58 0.35 1.98
CA LEU A 396 -20.51 0.49 0.54
C LEU A 396 -20.73 1.95 0.14
N ASP A 397 -20.35 2.29 -1.11
CA ASP A 397 -20.57 3.63 -1.68
C ASP A 397 -20.04 4.74 -0.74
N VAL A 398 -18.77 4.63 -0.38
CA VAL A 398 -18.11 5.50 0.60
C VAL A 398 -17.90 6.91 0.02
N GLU A 399 -18.21 7.92 0.81
CA GLU A 399 -17.88 9.33 0.52
C GLU A 399 -16.99 9.94 1.59
N VAL A 400 -16.20 10.92 1.20
CA VAL A 400 -15.40 11.71 2.14
C VAL A 400 -16.21 12.88 2.69
N GLN A 401 -16.09 13.11 4.01
CA GLN A 401 -16.71 14.22 4.72
C GLN A 401 -15.64 14.98 5.54
N PRO A 402 -15.90 16.25 5.92
CA PRO A 402 -14.99 16.95 6.80
C PRO A 402 -15.05 16.35 8.22
N LEU A 403 -13.88 16.19 8.84
CA LEU A 403 -13.77 15.91 10.26
C LEU A 403 -14.35 17.06 11.11
N PRO A 404 -14.80 16.77 12.33
CA PRO A 404 -15.10 17.83 13.29
C PRO A 404 -13.85 18.68 13.57
N GLY A 405 -13.88 19.94 13.29
CA GLY A 405 -12.73 20.84 13.43
C GLY A 405 -12.10 21.21 12.09
N LYS A 406 -11.00 21.91 12.18
CA LYS A 406 -10.26 22.42 11.02
C LYS A 406 -8.79 22.07 11.11
N VAL A 407 -8.15 21.91 9.97
CA VAL A 407 -6.69 21.82 9.88
C VAL A 407 -6.10 23.22 9.68
N THR A 408 -4.95 23.46 10.29
CA THR A 408 -4.18 24.70 10.12
C THR A 408 -2.91 24.40 9.34
N ILE A 409 -2.76 25.04 8.19
CA ILE A 409 -1.68 24.87 7.24
C ILE A 409 -0.85 26.13 7.22
N GLN A 410 0.44 26.01 7.47
CA GLN A 410 1.38 27.12 7.30
C GLN A 410 1.77 27.20 5.81
N GLY A 411 1.03 27.99 5.06
CA GLY A 411 1.19 28.09 3.61
C GLY A 411 1.78 29.44 3.18
N TYR A 412 1.43 29.82 1.96
CA TYR A 412 1.86 31.05 1.30
C TYR A 412 0.68 31.73 0.63
N GLU A 413 0.76 33.07 0.45
CA GLU A 413 -0.16 33.74 -0.46
C GLU A 413 0.03 33.19 -1.87
N MET A 414 -1.09 32.92 -2.53
CA MET A 414 -1.11 32.32 -3.87
C MET A 414 -1.52 33.38 -4.89
N GLU A 415 -0.85 33.40 -6.03
CA GLU A 415 -1.16 34.28 -7.15
C GLU A 415 -1.50 33.52 -8.43
N ALA A 416 -2.24 34.14 -9.31
CA ALA A 416 -2.52 33.56 -10.62
C ALA A 416 -1.19 33.35 -11.40
N PRO A 417 -1.06 32.27 -12.18
CA PRO A 417 0.10 32.06 -13.01
C PRO A 417 0.23 33.23 -14.00
N ALA A 418 1.47 33.62 -14.31
CA ALA A 418 1.70 34.62 -15.36
C ALA A 418 0.99 34.18 -16.66
N PRO A 419 0.45 35.13 -17.44
CA PRO A 419 -0.14 34.81 -18.74
C PRO A 419 0.77 33.92 -19.55
N ALA A 420 0.21 32.85 -20.12
CA ALA A 420 0.97 31.96 -20.98
C ALA A 420 1.61 32.76 -22.12
N ALA A 421 2.87 32.47 -22.43
CA ALA A 421 3.54 33.10 -23.60
C ALA A 421 2.68 32.85 -24.85
N GLU A 422 2.69 33.83 -25.75
CA GLU A 422 1.90 33.77 -26.99
C GLU A 422 2.17 32.45 -27.75
N GLY A 423 1.09 31.63 -27.96
CA GLY A 423 1.20 30.31 -28.56
C GLY A 423 1.37 29.13 -27.60
N ALA A 424 1.54 29.34 -26.29
CA ALA A 424 1.55 28.26 -25.30
C ALA A 424 0.12 27.80 -25.03
N GLN A 425 -0.14 26.50 -25.17
CA GLN A 425 -1.41 25.89 -24.75
C GLN A 425 -1.47 25.98 -23.22
N PRO A 426 -2.53 26.59 -22.63
CA PRO A 426 -2.71 26.53 -21.18
C PRO A 426 -2.82 25.06 -20.77
N GLY A 427 -2.07 24.67 -19.74
CA GLY A 427 -2.25 23.36 -19.13
C GLY A 427 -3.71 23.16 -18.72
N PRO A 428 -4.20 21.92 -18.63
CA PRO A 428 -5.60 21.63 -18.34
C PRO A 428 -6.10 22.24 -17.01
N PHE A 429 -5.18 22.64 -16.12
CA PHE A 429 -5.50 23.29 -14.85
C PHE A 429 -4.51 24.44 -14.58
N PRO A 430 -4.95 25.70 -14.59
CA PRO A 430 -4.13 26.81 -14.13
C PRO A 430 -3.92 26.66 -12.61
N ARG A 431 -2.74 26.16 -12.22
CA ARG A 431 -2.33 26.10 -10.82
C ARG A 431 -1.88 27.48 -10.36
N LEU A 432 -2.38 27.91 -9.21
CA LEU A 432 -1.85 29.09 -8.54
C LEU A 432 -0.37 28.88 -8.23
N ARG A 433 0.40 29.97 -8.18
CA ARG A 433 1.81 29.97 -7.79
C ARG A 433 1.95 30.54 -6.38
N PRO A 434 2.83 29.97 -5.56
CA PRO A 434 3.12 30.54 -4.26
C PRO A 434 3.95 31.82 -4.43
N THR A 435 3.66 32.82 -3.59
CA THR A 435 4.52 33.99 -3.40
C THR A 435 5.49 33.73 -2.24
N ASP A 436 6.40 34.68 -1.96
CA ASP A 436 7.28 34.60 -0.79
C ASP A 436 6.58 35.01 0.53
N LYS A 437 5.31 35.45 0.46
CA LYS A 437 4.55 35.89 1.63
C LYS A 437 3.86 34.72 2.30
N LYS A 438 4.20 34.51 3.57
CA LYS A 438 3.58 33.48 4.40
C LYS A 438 2.11 33.82 4.66
N LYS A 439 1.26 32.80 4.59
CA LYS A 439 -0.17 32.87 4.93
C LYS A 439 -0.59 31.58 5.61
N THR A 440 -1.27 31.71 6.75
CA THR A 440 -1.87 30.57 7.44
C THR A 440 -3.28 30.35 6.92
N TYR A 441 -3.59 29.10 6.55
CA TYR A 441 -4.93 28.67 6.17
C TYR A 441 -5.52 27.81 7.29
N THR A 442 -6.75 28.08 7.70
CA THR A 442 -7.49 27.26 8.67
C THR A 442 -8.79 26.82 8.03
N VAL A 443 -8.79 25.61 7.49
CA VAL A 443 -9.81 25.10 6.56
C VAL A 443 -10.42 23.78 7.04
N PRO A 444 -11.62 23.40 6.55
CA PRO A 444 -12.17 22.07 6.79
C PRO A 444 -11.21 20.99 6.28
N TYR A 445 -11.07 19.89 7.03
CA TYR A 445 -10.25 18.75 6.64
C TYR A 445 -11.12 17.56 6.28
N PHE A 446 -11.15 17.19 5.01
CA PHE A 446 -11.92 16.08 4.45
C PHE A 446 -11.11 14.79 4.58
N ALA A 447 -11.38 14.07 5.66
CA ALA A 447 -10.69 12.82 6.00
C ALA A 447 -11.58 11.83 6.77
N ASP A 448 -12.89 12.09 6.84
CA ASP A 448 -13.89 11.19 7.41
C ASP A 448 -14.60 10.46 6.27
N PHE A 449 -14.30 9.16 6.12
CA PHE A 449 -14.88 8.33 5.08
C PHE A 449 -16.11 7.61 5.62
N VAL A 450 -17.29 7.98 5.09
CA VAL A 450 -18.58 7.50 5.58
C VAL A 450 -19.31 6.69 4.51
N PRO A 451 -19.72 5.45 4.80
CA PRO A 451 -20.55 4.67 3.89
C PRO A 451 -21.93 5.29 3.69
N LYS A 452 -22.36 5.48 2.44
CA LYS A 452 -23.74 5.88 2.09
C LYS A 452 -24.71 4.72 2.14
N ARG A 453 -24.23 3.53 1.90
CA ARG A 453 -24.96 2.27 1.88
C ARG A 453 -24.16 1.22 2.62
N SER A 454 -24.83 0.24 3.17
CA SER A 454 -24.17 -0.90 3.80
C SER A 454 -24.97 -2.18 3.60
N VAL A 455 -24.28 -3.31 3.71
CA VAL A 455 -24.87 -4.65 3.72
C VAL A 455 -24.55 -5.34 5.02
N ARG A 456 -25.43 -6.25 5.46
CA ARG A 456 -25.21 -7.00 6.68
C ARG A 456 -24.03 -7.94 6.53
N LEU A 457 -23.18 -8.02 7.56
CA LEU A 457 -22.11 -9.01 7.65
C LEU A 457 -22.69 -10.39 8.01
N PRO A 458 -22.26 -11.48 7.34
CA PRO A 458 -22.71 -12.82 7.64
C PRO A 458 -21.91 -13.45 8.80
N PHE A 459 -22.42 -14.55 9.33
CA PHE A 459 -21.69 -15.48 10.17
C PHE A 459 -20.56 -16.18 9.41
N ALA A 460 -20.83 -16.56 8.14
CA ALA A 460 -19.84 -17.15 7.26
C ALA A 460 -20.16 -16.88 5.79
N TYR A 461 -19.13 -16.86 4.96
CA TYR A 461 -19.23 -16.95 3.51
C TYR A 461 -19.04 -18.40 3.07
N LEU A 462 -19.90 -18.87 2.15
CA LEU A 462 -19.85 -20.18 1.53
C LEU A 462 -19.49 -20.04 0.05
N ILE A 463 -18.46 -20.74 -0.40
CA ILE A 463 -17.95 -20.64 -1.75
C ILE A 463 -17.92 -22.04 -2.37
N PRO A 464 -18.99 -22.46 -3.10
CA PRO A 464 -19.09 -23.80 -3.67
C PRO A 464 -18.28 -23.92 -4.98
N LEU A 465 -17.02 -23.52 -4.95
CA LEU A 465 -16.10 -23.60 -6.07
C LEU A 465 -14.98 -24.58 -5.76
N ALA A 466 -14.69 -25.45 -6.72
CA ALA A 466 -13.55 -26.35 -6.64
C ALA A 466 -12.21 -25.69 -6.99
N ASP A 467 -12.21 -24.37 -7.25
CA ASP A 467 -11.03 -23.63 -7.65
C ASP A 467 -10.08 -23.39 -6.46
N PRO A 468 -8.84 -23.89 -6.53
CA PRO A 468 -7.87 -23.67 -5.47
C PRO A 468 -7.41 -22.21 -5.35
N ASP A 469 -7.51 -21.40 -6.42
CA ASP A 469 -6.99 -20.02 -6.46
C ASP A 469 -7.70 -19.11 -5.47
N VAL A 470 -9.03 -19.28 -5.30
CA VAL A 470 -9.81 -18.49 -4.33
C VAL A 470 -9.37 -18.79 -2.91
N ALA A 471 -9.26 -20.09 -2.56
CA ALA A 471 -8.78 -20.49 -1.24
C ALA A 471 -7.33 -20.05 -1.00
N ALA A 472 -6.46 -20.21 -2.02
CA ALA A 472 -5.07 -19.80 -1.94
C ALA A 472 -4.93 -18.28 -1.71
N LYS A 473 -5.70 -17.45 -2.44
CA LYS A 473 -5.67 -16.00 -2.29
C LYS A 473 -6.13 -15.56 -0.89
N LEU A 474 -7.22 -16.11 -0.37
CA LEU A 474 -7.69 -15.82 0.99
C LEU A 474 -6.62 -16.20 2.05
N ARG A 475 -6.04 -17.38 1.91
CA ARG A 475 -4.97 -17.87 2.81
C ARG A 475 -3.68 -17.06 2.68
N GLU A 476 -3.37 -16.57 1.49
CA GLU A 476 -2.23 -15.68 1.26
C GLU A 476 -2.35 -14.41 2.12
N HIS A 477 -3.55 -13.83 2.22
CA HIS A 477 -3.85 -12.75 3.15
C HIS A 477 -3.79 -13.14 4.63
N GLY A 478 -3.81 -14.43 4.94
CA GLY A 478 -3.86 -14.96 6.31
C GLY A 478 -5.28 -15.23 6.82
N VAL A 479 -6.29 -15.07 5.97
CA VAL A 479 -7.68 -15.41 6.30
C VAL A 479 -7.80 -16.93 6.53
N ALA A 480 -8.41 -17.32 7.67
CA ALA A 480 -8.70 -18.72 7.96
C ALA A 480 -9.82 -19.21 7.04
N VAL A 481 -9.54 -20.28 6.31
CA VAL A 481 -10.46 -20.91 5.37
C VAL A 481 -10.66 -22.36 5.80
N GLU A 482 -11.91 -22.80 5.83
CA GLU A 482 -12.32 -24.17 6.10
C GLU A 482 -12.98 -24.76 4.84
N ARG A 483 -13.22 -26.07 4.84
CA ARG A 483 -14.06 -26.74 3.84
C ARG A 483 -15.08 -27.66 4.50
N LEU A 484 -16.27 -27.77 3.91
CA LEU A 484 -17.29 -28.71 4.35
C LEU A 484 -16.81 -30.16 4.21
N MET A 485 -16.98 -30.95 5.25
CA MET A 485 -16.68 -32.39 5.26
C MET A 485 -17.84 -33.21 4.73
N ASP A 486 -19.07 -32.73 4.89
CA ASP A 486 -20.31 -33.35 4.43
C ASP A 486 -21.17 -32.32 3.68
N PRO A 487 -22.08 -32.74 2.78
CA PRO A 487 -23.04 -31.83 2.15
C PRO A 487 -23.96 -31.21 3.23
N ALA A 488 -24.35 -29.95 3.00
CA ALA A 488 -25.26 -29.23 3.90
C ALA A 488 -26.31 -28.43 3.13
N THR A 489 -27.58 -28.58 3.51
CA THR A 489 -28.68 -27.75 2.96
C THR A 489 -28.89 -26.56 3.90
N LEU A 490 -28.66 -25.36 3.40
CA LEU A 490 -28.60 -24.13 4.20
C LEU A 490 -29.46 -23.04 3.56
N GLU A 491 -30.12 -22.24 4.39
CA GLU A 491 -30.72 -20.98 4.00
C GLU A 491 -29.60 -19.92 3.94
N THR A 492 -29.40 -19.33 2.76
CA THR A 492 -28.33 -18.37 2.50
C THR A 492 -28.85 -17.21 1.67
N GLU A 493 -28.11 -16.12 1.69
CA GLU A 493 -28.32 -14.99 0.79
C GLU A 493 -27.33 -15.05 -0.38
N ALA A 494 -27.85 -15.01 -1.60
CA ALA A 494 -27.10 -14.99 -2.85
C ALA A 494 -27.16 -13.61 -3.49
N PHE A 495 -26.07 -13.16 -4.13
CA PHE A 495 -26.08 -11.94 -4.92
C PHE A 495 -26.35 -12.24 -6.40
N ARG A 496 -27.45 -11.70 -6.91
CA ARG A 496 -27.88 -11.84 -8.30
C ARG A 496 -27.33 -10.68 -9.12
N ILE A 497 -26.41 -10.97 -10.02
CA ILE A 497 -25.75 -9.96 -10.86
C ILE A 497 -26.73 -9.52 -11.95
N LYS A 498 -27.02 -8.21 -12.02
CA LYS A 498 -27.80 -7.57 -13.08
C LYS A 498 -26.91 -6.92 -14.13
N GLU A 499 -25.80 -6.38 -13.71
CA GLU A 499 -24.83 -5.71 -14.57
C GLU A 499 -23.41 -5.94 -14.05
N ILE A 500 -22.47 -6.22 -14.95
CA ILE A 500 -21.04 -6.21 -14.69
C ILE A 500 -20.33 -5.43 -15.79
N LYS A 501 -19.43 -4.53 -15.42
CA LYS A 501 -18.65 -3.71 -16.35
C LYS A 501 -17.18 -3.75 -15.99
N GLY A 502 -16.32 -4.10 -16.95
CA GLY A 502 -14.89 -3.87 -16.85
C GLY A 502 -14.54 -2.42 -17.21
N ALA A 503 -13.54 -1.86 -16.53
CA ALA A 503 -13.03 -0.52 -16.83
C ALA A 503 -12.48 -0.44 -18.27
N GLU A 504 -12.63 0.71 -18.92
CA GLU A 504 -12.10 0.93 -20.26
C GLU A 504 -10.58 0.95 -20.31
N ARG A 505 -9.95 1.47 -19.25
CA ARG A 505 -8.49 1.58 -19.11
C ARG A 505 -7.95 0.52 -18.17
N LEU A 506 -6.74 0.04 -18.48
CA LEU A 506 -5.98 -0.80 -17.58
C LEU A 506 -5.52 0.01 -16.36
N TYR A 507 -5.64 -0.59 -15.19
CA TYR A 507 -5.11 -0.09 -13.95
C TYR A 507 -4.39 -1.22 -13.20
N GLN A 508 -3.10 -1.07 -12.96
CA GLN A 508 -2.28 -2.09 -12.30
C GLN A 508 -2.40 -3.49 -12.94
N GLY A 509 -2.40 -3.54 -14.26
CA GLY A 509 -2.53 -4.78 -15.04
C GLY A 509 -3.95 -5.30 -15.24
N HIS A 510 -4.98 -4.70 -14.61
CA HIS A 510 -6.36 -5.15 -14.64
C HIS A 510 -7.31 -4.18 -15.34
N ARG A 511 -8.37 -4.72 -15.92
CA ARG A 511 -9.61 -3.99 -16.20
C ARG A 511 -10.54 -4.22 -15.01
N THR A 512 -10.47 -3.33 -14.03
CA THR A 512 -11.23 -3.47 -12.79
C THR A 512 -12.72 -3.55 -13.04
N ASN A 513 -13.39 -4.52 -12.39
CA ASN A 513 -14.83 -4.69 -12.53
C ASN A 513 -15.61 -3.78 -11.58
N THR A 514 -16.77 -3.34 -12.06
CA THR A 514 -17.86 -2.85 -11.23
C THR A 514 -19.07 -3.74 -11.44
N VAL A 515 -19.82 -3.99 -10.38
CA VAL A 515 -21.01 -4.87 -10.43
C VAL A 515 -22.20 -4.17 -9.81
N LYS A 516 -23.40 -4.46 -10.34
CA LYS A 516 -24.68 -4.10 -9.75
C LYS A 516 -25.58 -5.33 -9.72
N GLY A 517 -26.32 -5.47 -8.65
CA GLY A 517 -27.20 -6.61 -8.48
C GLY A 517 -28.16 -6.45 -7.29
N GLU A 518 -28.72 -7.56 -6.88
CA GLU A 518 -29.61 -7.64 -5.73
C GLU A 518 -29.36 -8.90 -4.93
N TYR A 519 -29.58 -8.82 -3.63
CA TYR A 519 -29.50 -9.96 -2.74
C TYR A 519 -30.85 -10.69 -2.70
N ALA A 520 -30.80 -12.03 -2.68
CA ALA A 520 -31.97 -12.87 -2.58
C ALA A 520 -31.70 -14.07 -1.65
N THR A 521 -32.62 -14.30 -0.72
CA THR A 521 -32.58 -15.49 0.15
C THR A 521 -32.98 -16.72 -0.62
N GLU A 522 -32.22 -17.80 -0.47
CA GLU A 522 -32.53 -19.11 -1.05
C GLU A 522 -32.05 -20.24 -0.14
N THR A 523 -32.77 -21.34 -0.17
CA THR A 523 -32.31 -22.60 0.42
C THR A 523 -31.59 -23.42 -0.63
N LYS A 524 -30.34 -23.78 -0.35
CA LYS A 524 -29.45 -24.44 -1.32
C LYS A 524 -28.66 -25.55 -0.64
N GLU A 525 -28.45 -26.64 -1.38
CA GLU A 525 -27.50 -27.67 -1.01
C GLU A 525 -26.08 -27.27 -1.40
N PHE A 526 -25.17 -27.27 -0.44
CA PHE A 526 -23.74 -27.05 -0.60
C PHE A 526 -23.01 -28.39 -0.54
N PRO A 527 -22.27 -28.77 -1.59
CA PRO A 527 -21.59 -30.06 -1.63
C PRO A 527 -20.42 -30.10 -0.64
N LYS A 528 -20.00 -31.33 -0.28
CA LYS A 528 -18.69 -31.55 0.37
C LYS A 528 -17.58 -30.84 -0.40
N GLY A 529 -16.65 -30.20 0.32
CA GLY A 529 -15.56 -29.44 -0.26
C GLY A 529 -15.88 -27.95 -0.48
N THR A 530 -17.13 -27.49 -0.29
CA THR A 530 -17.46 -26.06 -0.29
C THR A 530 -16.58 -25.34 0.72
N LEU A 531 -15.95 -24.22 0.31
CA LEU A 531 -15.15 -23.39 1.21
C LEU A 531 -16.06 -22.65 2.18
N VAL A 532 -15.63 -22.58 3.42
CA VAL A 532 -16.30 -21.85 4.52
C VAL A 532 -15.33 -20.84 5.08
N VAL A 533 -15.70 -19.56 5.02
CA VAL A 533 -14.93 -18.46 5.58
C VAL A 533 -15.75 -17.81 6.68
N ARG A 534 -15.46 -18.19 7.94
CA ARG A 534 -16.15 -17.61 9.10
C ARG A 534 -15.65 -16.18 9.34
N THR A 535 -16.56 -15.30 9.69
CA THR A 535 -16.21 -13.92 10.06
C THR A 535 -15.69 -13.81 11.51
N ALA A 536 -15.89 -14.84 12.33
CA ALA A 536 -15.36 -14.95 13.69
C ALA A 536 -13.85 -15.27 13.67
N GLN A 537 -13.05 -14.33 13.19
CA GLN A 537 -11.60 -14.38 13.16
C GLN A 537 -11.03 -12.94 13.17
N PRO A 538 -9.79 -12.70 13.62
CA PRO A 538 -9.20 -11.36 13.61
C PRO A 538 -9.29 -10.68 12.25
N LEU A 539 -9.11 -11.44 11.16
CA LEU A 539 -9.20 -10.94 9.78
C LEU A 539 -10.62 -11.02 9.18
N GLY A 540 -11.66 -11.08 10.00
CA GLY A 540 -13.05 -11.18 9.54
C GLY A 540 -13.49 -9.98 8.69
N ARG A 541 -13.00 -8.77 9.00
CA ARG A 541 -13.25 -7.55 8.21
C ARG A 541 -12.57 -7.60 6.84
N LEU A 542 -11.32 -8.05 6.81
CA LEU A 542 -10.57 -8.25 5.57
C LEU A 542 -11.23 -9.34 4.70
N ALA A 543 -11.68 -10.45 5.30
CA ALA A 543 -12.40 -11.50 4.59
C ALA A 543 -13.68 -10.96 3.93
N ALA A 544 -14.45 -10.13 4.65
CA ALA A 544 -15.61 -9.46 4.09
C ALA A 544 -15.25 -8.54 2.92
N TYR A 545 -14.21 -7.74 3.06
CA TYR A 545 -13.77 -6.83 2.00
C TYR A 545 -13.35 -7.58 0.72
N LEU A 546 -12.68 -8.71 0.88
CA LEU A 546 -12.27 -9.56 -0.25
C LEU A 546 -13.45 -10.22 -0.95
N LEU A 547 -14.52 -10.59 -0.20
CA LEU A 547 -15.59 -11.46 -0.69
C LEU A 547 -16.92 -10.75 -1.01
N GLU A 548 -17.15 -9.53 -0.49
CA GLU A 548 -18.36 -8.77 -0.83
C GLU A 548 -18.36 -8.37 -2.31
N PRO A 549 -19.43 -8.68 -3.06
CA PRO A 549 -19.45 -8.48 -4.51
C PRO A 549 -19.36 -7.01 -4.91
N GLU A 550 -19.95 -6.11 -4.13
CA GLU A 550 -19.96 -4.67 -4.39
C GLU A 550 -18.85 -3.90 -3.64
N SER A 551 -17.89 -4.61 -3.05
CA SER A 551 -16.67 -4.01 -2.51
C SER A 551 -15.90 -3.29 -3.62
N ASP A 552 -15.40 -2.10 -3.34
CA ASP A 552 -14.69 -1.26 -4.33
C ASP A 552 -13.22 -1.65 -4.54
N ASP A 553 -12.75 -2.68 -3.80
CA ASP A 553 -11.36 -3.17 -3.88
C ASP A 553 -11.25 -4.69 -3.57
N GLY A 554 -12.38 -5.41 -3.63
CA GLY A 554 -12.44 -6.86 -3.37
C GLY A 554 -11.93 -7.71 -4.56
N LEU A 555 -11.98 -9.03 -4.38
CA LEU A 555 -11.47 -9.99 -5.37
C LEU A 555 -12.23 -9.96 -6.70
N LEU A 556 -13.51 -9.56 -6.70
CA LEU A 556 -14.28 -9.38 -7.92
C LEU A 556 -13.75 -8.19 -8.75
N VAL A 557 -13.40 -7.08 -8.09
CA VAL A 557 -12.82 -5.89 -8.74
C VAL A 557 -11.54 -6.27 -9.49
N TRP A 558 -10.74 -7.15 -8.89
CA TRP A 558 -9.45 -7.61 -9.42
C TRP A 558 -9.53 -8.88 -10.27
N ASN A 559 -10.71 -9.18 -10.84
CA ASN A 559 -10.96 -10.22 -11.85
C ASN A 559 -10.80 -11.67 -11.39
N LEU A 560 -10.64 -11.97 -10.09
CA LEU A 560 -10.44 -13.36 -9.63
C LEU A 560 -11.67 -14.25 -9.90
N PHE A 561 -12.87 -13.66 -9.95
CA PHE A 561 -14.11 -14.38 -10.19
C PHE A 561 -14.62 -14.35 -11.64
N ASP A 562 -13.93 -13.67 -12.58
CA ASP A 562 -14.39 -13.46 -13.96
C ASP A 562 -14.74 -14.75 -14.68
N LYS A 563 -13.92 -15.79 -14.55
CA LYS A 563 -14.13 -17.10 -15.17
C LYS A 563 -15.41 -17.82 -14.72
N TYR A 564 -16.02 -17.37 -13.62
CA TYR A 564 -17.27 -17.94 -13.09
C TYR A 564 -18.51 -17.12 -13.41
N ILE A 565 -18.35 -15.83 -13.70
CA ILE A 565 -19.45 -14.89 -13.91
C ILE A 565 -19.55 -14.37 -15.34
N VAL A 566 -18.45 -14.42 -16.11
CA VAL A 566 -18.41 -14.04 -17.52
C VAL A 566 -18.63 -15.28 -18.38
N SER A 567 -19.75 -15.33 -19.11
CA SER A 567 -20.08 -16.45 -19.95
C SER A 567 -19.31 -16.48 -21.27
N GLN A 568 -18.69 -17.60 -21.56
CA GLN A 568 -18.07 -17.85 -22.88
C GLN A 568 -19.11 -18.14 -23.97
N TRP A 569 -20.35 -18.50 -23.62
CA TRP A 569 -21.40 -18.95 -24.53
C TRP A 569 -22.66 -18.07 -24.51
N GLY A 570 -22.54 -16.81 -24.10
CA GLY A 570 -23.66 -15.86 -24.08
C GLY A 570 -24.68 -16.06 -22.96
N ARG A 571 -24.51 -17.05 -22.08
CA ARG A 571 -25.32 -17.28 -20.89
C ARG A 571 -24.40 -17.49 -19.69
N GLY A 572 -23.95 -16.37 -19.04
CA GLY A 572 -23.20 -16.42 -17.81
C GLY A 572 -24.05 -16.82 -16.61
N THR A 573 -23.42 -17.27 -15.55
CA THR A 573 -24.13 -17.29 -14.29
C THR A 573 -24.45 -15.85 -13.89
N GLN A 574 -25.68 -15.61 -13.51
CA GLN A 574 -26.11 -14.33 -12.97
C GLN A 574 -26.00 -14.30 -11.44
N THR A 575 -25.38 -15.30 -10.85
CA THR A 575 -25.19 -15.40 -9.41
C THR A 575 -23.71 -15.35 -9.09
N TYR A 576 -23.35 -14.42 -8.22
CA TYR A 576 -22.01 -14.36 -7.66
C TYR A 576 -21.73 -15.62 -6.84
N PRO A 577 -20.60 -16.32 -7.01
CA PRO A 577 -20.39 -17.64 -6.43
C PRO A 577 -19.95 -17.61 -4.94
N VAL A 578 -20.33 -16.56 -4.21
CA VAL A 578 -20.14 -16.42 -2.77
C VAL A 578 -21.49 -16.17 -2.12
N TYR A 579 -21.84 -17.01 -1.16
CA TYR A 579 -23.12 -17.00 -0.46
C TYR A 579 -22.92 -16.59 0.98
N LYS A 580 -23.87 -15.84 1.55
CA LYS A 580 -23.84 -15.38 2.93
C LYS A 580 -24.72 -16.27 3.81
N LEU A 581 -24.13 -16.86 4.84
CA LEU A 581 -24.83 -17.60 5.89
C LEU A 581 -24.95 -16.69 7.11
N TYR A 582 -26.17 -16.32 7.50
CA TYR A 582 -26.39 -15.41 8.63
C TYR A 582 -26.60 -16.13 9.95
N ALA A 583 -27.32 -17.23 9.93
CA ALA A 583 -27.58 -18.00 11.14
C ALA A 583 -26.34 -18.78 11.56
N PRO A 584 -25.87 -18.68 12.82
CA PRO A 584 -24.83 -19.55 13.32
C PRO A 584 -25.22 -21.03 13.15
N GLN A 585 -24.34 -21.80 12.54
CA GLN A 585 -24.55 -23.21 12.24
C GLN A 585 -23.34 -24.05 12.69
N ASN A 586 -23.60 -25.21 13.28
CA ASN A 586 -22.55 -26.16 13.55
C ASN A 586 -22.27 -27.01 12.30
N LEU A 587 -21.38 -26.54 11.47
CA LEU A 587 -20.97 -27.20 10.24
C LEU A 587 -19.79 -28.13 10.52
N ALA A 588 -19.86 -29.37 10.01
CA ALA A 588 -18.70 -30.25 9.99
C ALA A 588 -17.68 -29.73 8.96
N THR A 589 -16.60 -29.14 9.45
CA THR A 589 -15.58 -28.50 8.61
C THR A 589 -14.18 -28.97 8.97
N GLU A 590 -13.28 -28.88 8.00
CA GLU A 590 -11.84 -29.07 8.14
C GLU A 590 -11.13 -27.78 7.75
N ARG A 591 -10.18 -27.32 8.57
CA ARG A 591 -9.36 -26.14 8.26
C ARG A 591 -8.36 -26.47 7.14
N LEU A 592 -8.22 -25.55 6.20
CA LEU A 592 -7.18 -25.61 5.17
C LEU A 592 -5.92 -24.91 5.70
N ASP A 593 -4.81 -25.63 5.73
CA ASP A 593 -3.49 -25.12 6.17
C ASP A 593 -2.78 -24.28 5.08
#